data_c70e1c9bca488c0905692097e1dcc2a5
#
_entry.id   c70e1c9bca488c0905692097e1dcc2a5
#
_cell.length_a   1.000
_cell.length_b   1.000
_cell.length_c   1.000
_cell.angle_alpha   90.00
_cell.angle_beta   90.00
_cell.angle_gamma   90.00
#
_symmetry.space_group_name_H-M   'P 1'
#
loop_
_entity.id
_entity.type
_entity.pdbx_description
1 polymer ?
#
loop_
_entity_poly.entity_id
_entity_poly.type
_entity_poly.pdbx_seq_one_letter_code
_entity_poly.pdbx_strand_id
1 'polypeptide(L)'
;MRRKEFLKSMAFLTFGALFPNSKKLDYISIENFKEKISSFNSSDPKFWKLIRDQFPIPKDFTYLNTGGLGSSPFVVAHKVKEETDILDKYPTPNHDLEKWWKVKEKMCGYLRLR
;
A
#
# COMPACT_ATOMS: atom_id res chain seq x y z
N MET A 1 -12.04 14.43 -34.40
CA MET A 1 -11.46 13.11 -34.01
C MET A 1 -12.60 12.09 -33.97
N ARG A 2 -12.53 11.03 -34.78
CA ARG A 2 -13.61 10.03 -34.82
C ARG A 2 -13.55 9.15 -33.58
N ARG A 3 -14.70 8.80 -32.99
CA ARG A 3 -14.80 7.98 -31.75
C ARG A 3 -13.97 6.69 -31.83
N LYS A 4 -13.85 6.07 -33.01
CA LYS A 4 -13.01 4.87 -33.22
C LYS A 4 -11.50 5.16 -33.08
N GLU A 5 -11.04 6.33 -33.47
CA GLU A 5 -9.63 6.72 -33.37
C GLU A 5 -9.27 7.07 -31.91
N PHE A 6 -10.19 7.70 -31.17
CA PHE A 6 -10.06 7.93 -29.74
C PHE A 6 -9.95 6.61 -28.97
N LEU A 7 -10.82 5.65 -29.26
CA LEU A 7 -10.78 4.33 -28.62
C LEU A 7 -9.50 3.55 -28.95
N LYS A 8 -9.00 3.65 -30.19
CA LYS A 8 -7.70 3.04 -30.56
C LYS A 8 -6.54 3.70 -29.81
N SER A 9 -6.55 5.03 -29.68
CA SER A 9 -5.52 5.76 -28.93
C SER A 9 -5.54 5.41 -27.44
N MET A 10 -6.74 5.29 -26.85
CA MET A 10 -6.90 4.83 -25.47
C MET A 10 -6.41 3.39 -25.29
N ALA A 11 -6.77 2.48 -26.19
CA ALA A 11 -6.31 1.10 -26.15
C ALA A 11 -4.78 0.99 -26.28
N PHE A 12 -4.14 1.85 -27.06
CA PHE A 12 -2.68 1.88 -27.21
C PHE A 12 -1.97 2.43 -25.95
N LEU A 13 -2.61 3.38 -25.25
CA LEU A 13 -2.10 3.95 -24.01
C LEU A 13 -2.28 3.00 -22.81
N THR A 14 -3.29 2.13 -22.85
CA THR A 14 -3.57 1.17 -21.76
C THR A 14 -2.85 -0.16 -21.94
N PHE A 15 -2.40 -0.52 -23.14
CA PHE A 15 -1.70 -1.77 -23.40
C PHE A 15 -0.17 -1.57 -23.43
N GLY A 16 0.45 -1.64 -22.30
CA GLY A 16 1.67 -2.45 -22.14
C GLY A 16 3.01 -1.85 -22.53
N ALA A 17 3.10 -0.65 -23.12
CA ALA A 17 4.40 -0.11 -23.52
C ALA A 17 5.10 0.74 -22.44
N LEU A 18 4.42 1.09 -21.36
CA LEU A 18 4.95 1.99 -20.33
C LEU A 18 5.22 1.35 -18.95
N PHE A 19 4.93 0.06 -18.81
CA PHE A 19 5.31 -0.67 -17.59
C PHE A 19 6.26 -1.82 -17.93
N PRO A 20 7.57 -1.52 -18.09
CA PRO A 20 8.54 -2.59 -18.18
C PRO A 20 8.48 -3.36 -16.86
N ASN A 21 8.02 -4.61 -16.94
CA ASN A 21 8.10 -5.59 -15.86
C ASN A 21 7.89 -4.95 -14.46
N SER A 22 6.64 -4.82 -14.05
CA SER A 22 6.38 -4.78 -12.61
C SER A 22 6.91 -6.10 -12.06
N LYS A 23 8.17 -6.12 -11.62
CA LYS A 23 8.68 -7.20 -10.77
C LYS A 23 7.60 -7.37 -9.72
N LYS A 24 7.01 -8.56 -9.66
CA LYS A 24 6.11 -8.93 -8.59
C LYS A 24 6.88 -8.59 -7.33
N LEU A 25 6.52 -7.50 -6.67
CA LEU A 25 7.18 -7.10 -5.44
C LEU A 25 6.78 -8.17 -4.44
N ASP A 26 7.73 -9.03 -4.10
CA ASP A 26 7.57 -10.04 -3.06
C ASP A 26 7.48 -9.29 -1.73
N TYR A 27 6.26 -8.82 -1.42
CA TYR A 27 6.01 -8.28 -0.10
C TYR A 27 5.83 -9.44 0.89
N ILE A 28 6.42 -9.27 2.04
CA ILE A 28 6.27 -10.24 3.14
C ILE A 28 4.84 -10.09 3.68
N SER A 29 4.10 -11.19 3.84
CA SER A 29 2.79 -11.15 4.51
C SER A 29 2.91 -10.58 5.92
N ILE A 30 1.81 -10.06 6.48
CA ILE A 30 1.81 -9.46 7.83
C ILE A 30 2.27 -10.49 8.87
N GLU A 31 1.85 -11.75 8.74
CA GLU A 31 2.18 -12.82 9.64
C GLU A 31 3.68 -13.12 9.63
N ASN A 32 4.24 -13.32 8.45
CA ASN A 32 5.67 -13.56 8.27
C ASN A 32 6.52 -12.36 8.70
N PHE A 33 6.00 -11.14 8.52
CA PHE A 33 6.67 -9.94 8.98
C PHE A 33 6.71 -9.86 10.51
N LYS A 34 5.58 -10.15 11.19
CA LYS A 34 5.51 -10.17 12.64
C LYS A 34 6.46 -11.20 13.25
N GLU A 35 6.51 -12.40 12.67
CA GLU A 35 7.43 -13.45 13.11
C GLU A 35 8.88 -13.01 12.98
N LYS A 36 9.26 -12.49 11.82
CA LYS A 36 10.62 -11.99 11.59
C LYS A 36 11.00 -10.84 12.52
N ILE A 37 10.11 -9.85 12.69
CA ILE A 37 10.43 -8.66 13.49
C ILE A 37 10.54 -9.00 14.97
N SER A 38 9.78 -9.98 15.47
CA SER A 38 9.84 -10.42 16.87
C SER A 38 11.16 -11.09 17.24
N SER A 39 11.92 -11.59 16.26
CA SER A 39 13.22 -12.22 16.46
C SER A 39 14.38 -11.22 16.57
N PHE A 40 14.15 -9.93 16.28
CA PHE A 40 15.18 -8.90 16.32
C PHE A 40 14.98 -7.93 17.49
N ASN A 41 16.09 -7.49 18.07
CA ASN A 41 16.08 -6.33 18.97
C ASN A 41 16.09 -5.03 18.13
N SER A 42 15.38 -4.00 18.61
CA SER A 42 15.37 -2.66 17.97
C SER A 42 16.74 -2.00 17.86
N SER A 43 17.74 -2.47 18.64
CA SER A 43 19.14 -2.02 18.53
C SER A 43 19.90 -2.72 17.40
N ASP A 44 19.35 -3.79 16.80
CA ASP A 44 20.03 -4.50 15.71
C ASP A 44 19.81 -3.73 14.39
N PRO A 45 20.89 -3.39 13.64
CA PRO A 45 20.76 -2.77 12.32
C PRO A 45 19.91 -3.60 11.34
N LYS A 46 19.85 -4.92 11.49
CA LYS A 46 19.00 -5.81 10.67
C LYS A 46 17.51 -5.56 10.88
N PHE A 47 17.11 -5.19 12.12
CA PHE A 47 15.75 -4.78 12.41
C PHE A 47 15.33 -3.60 11.54
N TRP A 48 16.12 -2.53 11.53
CA TRP A 48 15.83 -1.31 10.75
C TRP A 48 15.89 -1.55 9.25
N LYS A 49 16.81 -2.43 8.81
CA LYS A 49 16.84 -2.85 7.42
C LYS A 49 15.55 -3.59 7.03
N LEU A 50 15.05 -4.50 7.87
CA LEU A 50 13.80 -5.22 7.63
C LEU A 50 12.62 -4.24 7.53
N ILE A 51 12.54 -3.24 8.45
CA ILE A 51 11.53 -2.18 8.39
C ILE A 51 11.64 -1.40 7.08
N ARG A 52 12.84 -0.96 6.72
CA ARG A 52 13.10 -0.18 5.50
C ARG A 52 12.66 -0.92 4.24
N ASP A 53 12.93 -2.20 4.16
CA ASP A 53 12.58 -3.06 3.02
C ASP A 53 11.06 -3.25 2.85
N GLN A 54 10.22 -2.80 3.81
CA GLN A 54 8.76 -2.80 3.68
C GLN A 54 8.21 -1.60 2.91
N PHE A 55 9.05 -0.64 2.55
CA PHE A 55 8.63 0.56 1.84
C PHE A 55 9.16 0.57 0.40
N PRO A 56 8.38 1.06 -0.59
CA PRO A 56 8.78 1.12 -1.99
C PRO A 56 9.78 2.26 -2.28
N ILE A 57 10.52 2.70 -1.28
CA ILE A 57 11.49 3.78 -1.44
C ILE A 57 12.81 3.21 -1.99
N PRO A 58 13.37 3.72 -3.09
CA PRO A 58 14.65 3.27 -3.63
C PRO A 58 15.76 3.26 -2.58
N LYS A 59 16.70 2.32 -2.69
CA LYS A 59 17.77 2.14 -1.69
C LYS A 59 18.78 3.29 -1.67
N ASP A 60 18.96 3.93 -2.81
CA ASP A 60 19.85 5.08 -3.04
C ASP A 60 19.17 6.42 -2.72
N PHE A 61 17.91 6.40 -2.30
CA PHE A 61 17.15 7.61 -1.97
C PHE A 61 16.82 7.67 -0.48
N THR A 62 17.19 8.77 0.16
CA THR A 62 16.83 9.05 1.56
C THR A 62 15.72 10.10 1.60
N TYR A 63 14.55 9.69 2.08
CA TYR A 63 13.39 10.57 2.22
C TYR A 63 13.19 10.95 3.68
N LEU A 64 13.41 12.23 4.01
CA LEU A 64 13.34 12.74 5.38
C LEU A 64 12.08 13.57 5.66
N ASN A 65 11.33 13.97 4.63
CA ASN A 65 10.14 14.79 4.78
C ASN A 65 8.86 13.95 4.85
N THR A 66 8.72 13.17 5.91
CA THR A 66 7.51 12.33 6.13
C THR A 66 6.32 13.09 6.71
N GLY A 67 6.50 14.35 7.10
CA GLY A 67 5.45 15.20 7.68
C GLY A 67 4.37 15.62 6.68
N GLY A 68 4.68 15.58 5.37
CA GLY A 68 3.71 15.82 4.31
C GLY A 68 3.11 14.51 3.79
N LEU A 69 3.70 13.99 2.71
CA LEU A 69 3.31 12.70 2.12
C LEU A 69 4.40 11.67 2.39
N GLY A 70 4.11 10.71 3.24
CA GLY A 70 4.98 9.56 3.47
C GLY A 70 4.67 8.41 2.52
N SER A 71 5.68 7.57 2.26
CA SER A 71 5.48 6.33 1.53
C SER A 71 4.72 5.32 2.39
N SER A 72 3.71 4.67 1.83
CA SER A 72 3.00 3.59 2.51
C SER A 72 3.79 2.29 2.42
N PRO A 73 3.81 1.47 3.48
CA PRO A 73 4.34 0.11 3.40
C PRO A 73 3.62 -0.72 2.33
N PHE A 74 4.32 -1.66 1.71
CA PHE A 74 3.75 -2.53 0.68
C PHE A 74 2.46 -3.23 1.11
N VAL A 75 2.40 -3.72 2.36
CA VAL A 75 1.22 -4.40 2.90
C VAL A 75 0.00 -3.48 2.96
N VAL A 76 0.19 -2.20 3.29
CA VAL A 76 -0.89 -1.20 3.32
C VAL A 76 -1.35 -0.88 1.90
N ALA A 77 -0.41 -0.58 1.00
CA ALA A 77 -0.71 -0.28 -0.39
C ALA A 77 -1.45 -1.44 -1.08
N HIS A 78 -1.02 -2.69 -0.81
CA HIS A 78 -1.69 -3.88 -1.34
C HIS A 78 -3.12 -4.01 -0.81
N LYS A 79 -3.32 -3.81 0.51
CA LYS A 79 -4.65 -3.91 1.12
C LYS A 79 -5.61 -2.84 0.59
N VAL A 80 -5.13 -1.60 0.41
CA VAL A 80 -5.92 -0.53 -0.21
C VAL A 80 -6.34 -0.91 -1.62
N LYS A 81 -5.42 -1.48 -2.41
CA LYS A 81 -5.73 -1.93 -3.77
C LYS A 81 -6.79 -3.04 -3.78
N GLU A 82 -6.65 -4.06 -2.92
CA GLU A 82 -7.66 -5.13 -2.79
C GLU A 82 -9.05 -4.58 -2.45
N GLU A 83 -9.14 -3.68 -1.46
CA GLU A 83 -10.42 -3.08 -1.07
C GLU A 83 -11.00 -2.21 -2.19
N THR A 84 -10.15 -1.50 -2.94
CA THR A 84 -10.58 -0.72 -4.12
C THR A 84 -11.13 -1.64 -5.21
N ASP A 85 -10.41 -2.73 -5.53
CA ASP A 85 -10.85 -3.71 -6.53
C ASP A 85 -12.21 -4.35 -6.14
N ILE A 86 -12.47 -4.55 -4.84
CA ILE A 86 -13.75 -5.04 -4.32
C ILE A 86 -14.84 -4.00 -4.50
N LEU A 87 -14.57 -2.73 -4.17
CA LEU A 87 -15.53 -1.63 -4.31
C LEU A 87 -15.87 -1.37 -5.77
N ASP A 88 -14.89 -1.46 -6.67
CA ASP A 88 -15.12 -1.31 -8.12
C ASP A 88 -15.98 -2.44 -8.68
N LYS A 89 -15.80 -3.65 -8.13
CA LYS A 89 -16.59 -4.82 -8.53
C LYS A 89 -18.01 -4.82 -7.94
N TYR A 90 -18.15 -4.35 -6.72
CA TYR A 90 -19.41 -4.30 -5.97
C TYR A 90 -19.61 -2.89 -5.38
N PRO A 91 -19.94 -1.91 -6.22
CA PRO A 91 -20.13 -0.54 -5.74
C PRO A 91 -21.29 -0.47 -4.77
N THR A 92 -21.02 0.05 -3.58
CA THR A 92 -22.03 0.26 -2.54
C THR A 92 -22.36 1.75 -2.42
N PRO A 93 -23.64 2.13 -2.35
CA PRO A 93 -24.02 3.53 -2.25
C PRO A 93 -23.70 4.15 -0.89
N ASN A 94 -23.46 3.34 0.13
CA ASN A 94 -23.23 3.78 1.50
C ASN A 94 -21.89 3.26 2.05
N HIS A 95 -21.27 4.02 2.93
CA HIS A 95 -20.12 3.57 3.69
C HIS A 95 -20.54 2.53 4.73
N ASP A 96 -19.71 1.52 4.95
CA ASP A 96 -19.83 0.59 6.06
C ASP A 96 -19.45 1.32 7.37
N LEU A 97 -20.46 1.91 8.03
CA LEU A 97 -20.27 2.67 9.25
C LEU A 97 -19.75 1.81 10.41
N GLU A 98 -20.15 0.53 10.48
CA GLU A 98 -19.68 -0.37 11.53
C GLU A 98 -18.18 -0.63 11.40
N LYS A 99 -17.71 -0.92 10.17
CA LYS A 99 -16.30 -1.10 9.87
C LYS A 99 -15.50 0.18 10.17
N TRP A 100 -16.06 1.33 9.86
CA TRP A 100 -15.43 2.63 10.11
C TRP A 100 -15.31 2.93 11.62
N TRP A 101 -16.35 2.66 12.43
CA TRP A 101 -16.30 2.80 13.87
C TRP A 101 -15.27 1.87 14.51
N LYS A 102 -15.19 0.62 14.09
CA LYS A 102 -14.16 -0.34 14.56
C LYS A 102 -12.74 0.17 14.31
N VAL A 103 -12.50 0.80 13.15
CA VAL A 103 -11.18 1.42 12.86
C VAL A 103 -10.92 2.59 13.79
N LYS A 104 -11.90 3.47 14.04
CA LYS A 104 -11.75 4.59 14.99
C LYS A 104 -11.44 4.12 16.40
N GLU A 105 -12.19 3.17 16.92
CA GLU A 105 -11.94 2.60 18.25
C GLU A 105 -10.52 2.05 18.38
N LYS A 106 -10.08 1.32 17.37
CA LYS A 106 -8.71 0.78 17.32
C LYS A 106 -7.65 1.89 17.31
N MET A 107 -7.87 2.97 16.56
CA MET A 107 -6.98 4.12 16.54
C MET A 107 -6.96 4.86 17.88
N CYS A 108 -8.12 5.06 18.51
CA CYS A 108 -8.20 5.65 19.85
C CYS A 108 -7.41 4.82 20.87
N GLY A 109 -7.51 3.48 20.79
CA GLY A 109 -6.72 2.59 21.64
C GLY A 109 -5.21 2.77 21.46
N TYR A 110 -4.73 2.88 20.22
CA TYR A 110 -3.30 3.13 19.95
C TYR A 110 -2.83 4.50 20.47
N LEU A 111 -3.66 5.52 20.30
CA LEU A 111 -3.34 6.89 20.72
C LEU A 111 -3.62 7.15 22.21
N ARG A 112 -4.14 6.15 22.94
CA ARG A 112 -4.57 6.25 24.34
C ARG A 112 -5.59 7.39 24.56
N LEU A 113 -6.42 7.66 23.56
CA LEU A 113 -7.52 8.61 23.64
C LEU A 113 -8.75 7.92 24.29
N ARG A 114 -9.53 8.67 25.08
CA ARG A 114 -10.80 8.23 25.65
C ARG A 114 -11.97 8.69 24.82
#